data_d39bca84121a9167606cb9a82111e559
#
_entry.id   d39bca84121a9167606cb9a82111e559
#
_cell.length_a   1.000
_cell.length_b   1.000
_cell.length_c   1.000
_cell.angle_alpha   90.00
_cell.angle_beta   90.00
_cell.angle_gamma   90.00
#
_symmetry.space_group_name_H-M   'P 1'
#
loop_
_entity.id
_entity.type
_entity.pdbx_description
1 polymer ?
#
loop_
_entity_poly.entity_id
_entity_poly.type
_entity_poly.pdbx_seq_one_letter_code
_entity_poly.pdbx_strand_id
1 'polypeptide(L)'
;MNHRSAPRLVELQKAMYSSLNESVTDVRVSDKWNVSDGEITLMIADDERDEATAIAEDIFSKISKGVEPKDICILCKQTPQNYTPTIIAELAKYGVRARIETEYQDLIKEPVIDMLIKFMVCTNNRKRPKEWSFVEETLAELWRINGTQSYDAYDEMQSRLVALANDIKQKIRQGFDEKEWHTIVKTMVEFCGVENIKAKFPGYKQGNYLGNLLNKFEGLFSQNIWKRTAIGI
;
A
#
# COMPACT_ATOMS: atom_id res chain seq x y z
N MET A 1 2.42 -23.03 -15.45
CA MET A 1 1.66 -22.25 -16.47
C MET A 1 1.66 -20.79 -16.06
N ASN A 2 1.97 -19.88 -16.96
CA ASN A 2 1.94 -18.43 -16.70
C ASN A 2 0.54 -17.88 -17.07
N HIS A 3 -0.22 -17.46 -16.06
CA HIS A 3 -1.57 -16.93 -16.22
C HIS A 3 -1.62 -15.40 -16.37
N ARG A 4 -0.49 -14.71 -16.17
CA ARG A 4 -0.43 -13.24 -16.12
C ARG A 4 0.07 -12.62 -17.42
N SER A 5 1.06 -13.23 -18.05
CA SER A 5 1.75 -12.62 -19.20
C SER A 5 1.17 -13.08 -20.52
N ALA A 6 0.99 -12.14 -21.43
CA ALA A 6 0.61 -12.40 -22.80
C ALA A 6 1.75 -13.12 -23.58
N PRO A 7 1.44 -13.87 -24.66
CA PRO A 7 2.41 -14.69 -25.39
C PRO A 7 3.65 -13.92 -25.84
N ARG A 8 3.50 -12.77 -26.47
CA ARG A 8 4.63 -11.94 -26.94
C ARG A 8 5.59 -11.52 -25.83
N LEU A 9 5.06 -11.27 -24.61
CA LEU A 9 5.91 -10.94 -23.47
C LEU A 9 6.70 -12.15 -22.97
N VAL A 10 6.11 -13.35 -23.05
CA VAL A 10 6.80 -14.60 -22.70
C VAL A 10 7.89 -14.91 -23.73
N GLU A 11 7.66 -14.64 -25.01
CA GLU A 11 8.67 -14.78 -26.08
C GLU A 11 9.85 -13.83 -25.88
N LEU A 12 9.58 -12.55 -25.56
CA LEU A 12 10.63 -11.59 -25.20
C LEU A 12 11.43 -12.07 -23.99
N GLN A 13 10.76 -12.52 -22.95
CA GLN A 13 11.40 -13.06 -21.76
C GLN A 13 12.34 -14.23 -22.12
N LYS A 14 11.88 -15.18 -22.92
CA LYS A 14 12.69 -16.32 -23.38
C LYS A 14 13.91 -15.85 -24.18
N ALA A 15 13.75 -14.89 -25.07
CA ALA A 15 14.84 -14.34 -25.86
C ALA A 15 15.89 -13.66 -24.97
N MET A 16 15.45 -12.88 -23.97
CA MET A 16 16.36 -12.25 -23.00
C MET A 16 17.15 -13.28 -22.17
N TYR A 17 16.49 -14.31 -21.63
CA TYR A 17 17.17 -15.38 -20.89
C TYR A 17 18.19 -16.12 -21.75
N SER A 18 17.83 -16.45 -22.99
CA SER A 18 18.75 -17.09 -23.93
C SER A 18 19.98 -16.23 -24.22
N SER A 19 19.83 -14.91 -24.30
CA SER A 19 20.96 -13.98 -24.52
C SER A 19 21.90 -13.89 -23.30
N LEU A 20 21.39 -14.22 -22.10
CA LEU A 20 22.17 -14.24 -20.86
C LEU A 20 22.79 -15.62 -20.57
N ASN A 21 22.67 -16.59 -21.49
CA ASN A 21 23.10 -17.98 -21.32
C ASN A 21 22.48 -18.70 -20.10
N GLU A 22 21.31 -18.29 -19.70
CA GLU A 22 20.57 -18.96 -18.63
C GLU A 22 19.62 -20.03 -19.19
N SER A 23 19.43 -21.12 -18.42
CA SER A 23 18.48 -22.18 -18.79
C SER A 23 17.06 -21.64 -18.71
N VAL A 24 16.38 -21.63 -19.83
CA VAL A 24 14.97 -21.22 -19.90
C VAL A 24 14.09 -22.35 -19.42
N THR A 25 13.38 -22.16 -18.32
CA THR A 25 12.29 -23.07 -17.92
C THR A 25 11.18 -22.97 -18.97
N ASP A 26 10.63 -24.09 -19.42
CA ASP A 26 9.52 -24.09 -20.39
C ASP A 26 8.28 -23.46 -19.77
N VAL A 27 8.13 -22.15 -19.99
CA VAL A 27 6.98 -21.38 -19.51
C VAL A 27 5.87 -21.47 -20.54
N ARG A 28 4.77 -22.15 -20.18
CA ARG A 28 3.56 -22.21 -21.00
C ARG A 28 2.64 -21.06 -20.67
N VAL A 29 2.15 -20.40 -21.70
CA VAL A 29 1.16 -19.33 -21.60
C VAL A 29 -0.22 -19.93 -21.36
N SER A 30 -1.09 -19.23 -20.65
CA SER A 30 -2.48 -19.64 -20.44
C SER A 30 -3.30 -19.45 -21.70
N ASP A 31 -4.24 -20.38 -21.94
CA ASP A 31 -5.15 -20.37 -23.10
C ASP A 31 -6.13 -19.18 -23.15
N LYS A 32 -6.16 -18.35 -22.12
CA LYS A 32 -6.95 -17.12 -22.10
C LYS A 32 -6.44 -16.01 -23.03
N TRP A 33 -5.21 -16.15 -23.52
CA TRP A 33 -4.55 -15.17 -24.39
C TRP A 33 -4.58 -15.62 -25.85
N ASN A 34 -4.77 -14.68 -26.78
CA ASN A 34 -4.51 -14.95 -28.18
C ASN A 34 -2.99 -14.94 -28.45
N VAL A 35 -2.56 -15.67 -29.46
CA VAL A 35 -1.13 -15.79 -29.81
C VAL A 35 -0.48 -14.43 -30.11
N SER A 36 -1.26 -13.48 -30.63
CA SER A 36 -0.81 -12.12 -30.98
C SER A 36 -0.86 -11.13 -29.81
N ASP A 37 -1.39 -11.54 -28.64
CA ASP A 37 -1.53 -10.63 -27.51
C ASP A 37 -0.17 -10.22 -26.94
N GLY A 38 -0.12 -8.97 -26.48
CA GLY A 38 1.07 -8.31 -25.95
C GLY A 38 1.67 -7.32 -26.93
N GLU A 39 1.86 -6.10 -26.49
CA GLU A 39 2.54 -5.03 -27.22
C GLU A 39 3.89 -4.77 -26.55
N ILE A 40 4.92 -4.60 -27.35
CA ILE A 40 6.28 -4.28 -26.91
C ILE A 40 6.73 -3.08 -27.73
N THR A 41 7.02 -1.98 -27.06
CA THR A 41 7.53 -0.76 -27.67
C THR A 41 8.89 -0.43 -27.06
N LEU A 42 9.90 -0.19 -27.92
CA LEU A 42 11.20 0.31 -27.51
C LEU A 42 11.19 1.84 -27.63
N MET A 43 11.47 2.53 -26.54
CA MET A 43 11.68 3.97 -26.53
C MET A 43 13.16 4.24 -26.30
N ILE A 44 13.73 5.13 -27.10
CA ILE A 44 15.12 5.60 -26.96
C ILE A 44 15.05 7.11 -26.84
N ALA A 45 15.63 7.65 -25.77
CA ALA A 45 15.68 9.07 -25.49
C ALA A 45 17.13 9.55 -25.43
N ASP A 46 17.35 10.81 -25.70
CA ASP A 46 18.69 11.40 -25.70
C ASP A 46 19.14 11.76 -24.28
N ASP A 47 18.19 12.07 -23.40
CA ASP A 47 18.44 12.37 -22.00
C ASP A 47 17.26 11.97 -21.10
N GLU A 48 17.43 12.14 -19.77
CA GLU A 48 16.43 11.80 -18.75
C GLU A 48 15.11 12.59 -18.89
N ARG A 49 15.19 13.81 -19.39
CA ARG A 49 14.02 14.67 -19.58
C ARG A 49 13.20 14.25 -20.78
N ASP A 50 13.87 13.92 -21.86
CA ASP A 50 13.23 13.39 -23.07
C ASP A 50 12.63 12.03 -22.81
N GLU A 51 13.30 11.17 -22.03
CA GLU A 51 12.75 9.90 -21.55
C GLU A 51 11.46 10.12 -20.76
N ALA A 52 11.48 11.02 -19.78
CA ALA A 52 10.33 11.31 -18.95
C ALA A 52 9.15 11.86 -19.77
N THR A 53 9.42 12.71 -20.75
CA THR A 53 8.41 13.25 -21.66
C THR A 53 7.79 12.15 -22.51
N ALA A 54 8.61 11.31 -23.13
CA ALA A 54 8.13 10.19 -23.97
C ALA A 54 7.28 9.19 -23.15
N ILE A 55 7.70 8.87 -21.92
CA ILE A 55 6.94 8.02 -21.01
C ILE A 55 5.59 8.66 -20.66
N ALA A 56 5.58 9.95 -20.35
CA ALA A 56 4.35 10.65 -19.96
C ALA A 56 3.34 10.74 -21.11
N GLU A 57 3.82 10.98 -22.34
CA GLU A 57 2.99 11.00 -23.54
C GLU A 57 2.40 9.63 -23.88
N ASP A 58 3.20 8.56 -23.80
CA ASP A 58 2.72 7.20 -24.02
C ASP A 58 1.66 6.79 -23.00
N ILE A 59 1.91 7.08 -21.71
CA ILE A 59 0.94 6.80 -20.63
C ILE A 59 -0.34 7.59 -20.84
N PHE A 60 -0.25 8.89 -21.16
CA PHE A 60 -1.44 9.71 -21.43
C PHE A 60 -2.22 9.18 -22.63
N SER A 61 -1.54 8.77 -23.71
CA SER A 61 -2.17 8.13 -24.88
C SER A 61 -2.91 6.85 -24.50
N LYS A 62 -2.32 5.99 -23.68
CA LYS A 62 -2.95 4.76 -23.19
C LYS A 62 -4.18 5.04 -22.33
N ILE A 63 -4.10 6.01 -21.42
CA ILE A 63 -5.24 6.44 -20.58
C ILE A 63 -6.37 6.98 -21.46
N SER A 64 -6.05 7.79 -22.47
CA SER A 64 -7.03 8.33 -23.42
C SER A 64 -7.73 7.24 -24.24
N LYS A 65 -7.11 6.08 -24.40
CA LYS A 65 -7.67 4.88 -25.04
C LYS A 65 -8.42 3.95 -24.07
N GLY A 66 -8.58 4.37 -22.82
CA GLY A 66 -9.37 3.66 -21.81
C GLY A 66 -8.56 2.74 -20.87
N VAL A 67 -7.24 2.78 -20.89
CA VAL A 67 -6.42 2.08 -19.88
C VAL A 67 -6.53 2.82 -18.55
N GLU A 68 -6.86 2.11 -17.49
CA GLU A 68 -6.95 2.72 -16.17
C GLU A 68 -5.55 3.01 -15.60
N PRO A 69 -5.30 4.19 -15.01
CA PRO A 69 -3.99 4.53 -14.42
C PRO A 69 -3.48 3.50 -13.42
N LYS A 70 -4.38 2.85 -12.67
CA LYS A 70 -4.03 1.79 -11.69
C LYS A 70 -3.42 0.54 -12.32
N ASP A 71 -3.63 0.33 -13.62
CA ASP A 71 -3.14 -0.83 -14.36
C ASP A 71 -1.80 -0.55 -15.05
N ILE A 72 -1.24 0.66 -14.85
CA ILE A 72 0.04 1.10 -15.41
C ILE A 72 1.10 1.09 -14.29
N CYS A 73 2.24 0.46 -14.56
CA CYS A 73 3.38 0.43 -13.64
C CYS A 73 4.68 0.76 -14.37
N ILE A 74 5.47 1.67 -13.80
CA ILE A 74 6.81 1.99 -14.28
C ILE A 74 7.81 1.26 -13.38
N LEU A 75 8.64 0.41 -13.96
CA LEU A 75 9.67 -0.34 -13.25
C LEU A 75 11.03 0.32 -13.45
N CYS A 76 11.68 0.69 -12.35
CA CYS A 76 13.04 1.20 -12.33
C CYS A 76 14.00 0.16 -11.78
N LYS A 77 15.21 0.08 -12.31
CA LYS A 77 16.22 -0.92 -11.92
C LYS A 77 16.64 -0.79 -10.47
N GLN A 78 16.90 0.43 -10.01
CA GLN A 78 17.36 0.73 -8.65
C GLN A 78 16.90 2.15 -8.26
N THR A 79 16.78 2.39 -6.95
CA THR A 79 16.62 3.73 -6.36
C THR A 79 15.61 4.61 -7.10
N PRO A 80 14.32 4.19 -7.15
CA PRO A 80 13.31 4.93 -7.92
C PRO A 80 13.24 6.41 -7.55
N GLN A 81 13.61 6.79 -6.32
CA GLN A 81 13.65 8.17 -5.85
C GLN A 81 14.56 9.08 -6.67
N ASN A 82 15.57 8.52 -7.35
CA ASN A 82 16.50 9.29 -8.18
C ASN A 82 15.97 9.47 -9.61
N TYR A 83 15.22 8.50 -10.14
CA TYR A 83 14.77 8.48 -11.53
C TYR A 83 13.34 8.97 -11.73
N THR A 84 12.48 8.82 -10.72
CA THR A 84 11.06 9.07 -10.88
C THR A 84 10.60 10.52 -10.70
N PRO A 85 11.32 11.44 -10.04
CA PRO A 85 10.83 12.82 -9.85
C PRO A 85 10.52 13.52 -11.17
N THR A 86 11.39 13.37 -12.19
CA THR A 86 11.20 13.97 -13.51
C THR A 86 9.98 13.36 -14.20
N ILE A 87 9.83 12.04 -14.15
CA ILE A 87 8.67 11.34 -14.74
C ILE A 87 7.37 11.76 -14.06
N ILE A 88 7.37 11.84 -12.72
CA ILE A 88 6.19 12.28 -11.95
C ILE A 88 5.81 13.72 -12.31
N ALA A 89 6.78 14.61 -12.46
CA ALA A 89 6.55 15.99 -12.86
C ALA A 89 5.98 16.10 -14.29
N GLU A 90 6.47 15.31 -15.24
CA GLU A 90 5.93 15.27 -16.60
C GLU A 90 4.49 14.70 -16.61
N LEU A 91 4.23 13.60 -15.93
CA LEU A 91 2.88 13.02 -15.80
C LEU A 91 1.88 14.01 -15.18
N ALA A 92 2.32 14.82 -14.21
CA ALA A 92 1.47 15.83 -13.58
C ALA A 92 0.97 16.90 -14.58
N LYS A 93 1.73 17.23 -15.63
CA LYS A 93 1.30 18.15 -16.69
C LYS A 93 0.08 17.65 -17.46
N TYR A 94 -0.07 16.33 -17.54
CA TYR A 94 -1.23 15.66 -18.15
C TYR A 94 -2.35 15.34 -17.13
N GLY A 95 -2.23 15.83 -15.89
CA GLY A 95 -3.20 15.54 -14.82
C GLY A 95 -3.12 14.10 -14.29
N VAL A 96 -2.09 13.35 -14.66
CA VAL A 96 -1.86 11.97 -14.21
C VAL A 96 -1.06 11.97 -12.92
N ARG A 97 -1.63 11.40 -11.86
CA ARG A 97 -0.93 11.24 -10.57
C ARG A 97 -0.19 9.92 -10.53
N ALA A 98 1.11 9.98 -10.25
CA ALA A 98 1.96 8.81 -10.03
C ALA A 98 2.54 8.82 -8.61
N ARG A 99 2.96 7.66 -8.11
CA ARG A 99 3.56 7.50 -6.79
C ARG A 99 4.69 6.46 -6.83
N ILE A 100 5.59 6.54 -5.85
CA ILE A 100 6.63 5.54 -5.65
C ILE A 100 6.06 4.45 -4.72
N GLU A 101 5.86 3.25 -5.24
CA GLU A 101 5.22 2.14 -4.50
C GLU A 101 6.05 1.64 -3.32
N THR A 102 7.39 1.66 -3.42
CA THR A 102 8.29 1.21 -2.33
C THR A 102 8.07 1.99 -1.04
N GLU A 103 7.82 3.30 -1.12
CA GLU A 103 7.56 4.11 0.07
C GLU A 103 6.30 3.66 0.82
N TYR A 104 5.29 3.22 0.09
CA TYR A 104 4.04 2.73 0.67
C TYR A 104 4.17 1.30 1.19
N GLN A 105 4.92 0.45 0.48
CA GLN A 105 5.18 -0.92 0.95
C GLN A 105 5.99 -0.92 2.25
N ASP A 106 6.94 -0.01 2.41
CA ASP A 106 7.69 0.13 3.64
C ASP A 106 6.80 0.71 4.75
N LEU A 107 5.96 1.69 4.43
CA LEU A 107 5.01 2.26 5.38
C LEU A 107 4.04 1.22 5.96
N ILE A 108 3.43 0.38 5.11
CA ILE A 108 2.48 -0.64 5.59
C ILE A 108 3.13 -1.80 6.35
N LYS A 109 4.45 -1.97 6.24
CA LYS A 109 5.21 -2.94 7.03
C LYS A 109 5.57 -2.43 8.43
N GLU A 110 5.46 -1.14 8.66
CA GLU A 110 5.71 -0.57 9.99
C GLU A 110 4.72 -1.12 11.02
N PRO A 111 5.19 -1.67 12.14
CA PRO A 111 4.33 -2.41 13.08
C PRO A 111 3.10 -1.64 13.56
N VAL A 112 3.25 -0.34 13.84
CA VAL A 112 2.13 0.49 14.28
C VAL A 112 1.12 0.72 13.14
N ILE A 113 1.60 0.90 11.92
CA ILE A 113 0.73 1.11 10.75
C ILE A 113 -0.01 -0.19 10.40
N ASP A 114 0.67 -1.33 10.40
CA ASP A 114 0.05 -2.65 10.18
C ASP A 114 -1.05 -2.91 11.20
N MET A 115 -0.82 -2.60 12.48
CA MET A 115 -1.84 -2.71 13.52
C MET A 115 -3.04 -1.78 13.27
N LEU A 116 -2.81 -0.52 12.92
CA LEU A 116 -3.88 0.44 12.62
C LEU A 116 -4.71 -0.02 11.40
N ILE A 117 -4.06 -0.51 10.35
CA ILE A 117 -4.74 -1.07 9.17
C ILE A 117 -5.61 -2.26 9.55
N LYS A 118 -5.06 -3.24 10.26
CA LYS A 118 -5.81 -4.43 10.71
C LYS A 118 -7.01 -4.06 11.57
N PHE A 119 -6.84 -3.10 12.48
CA PHE A 119 -7.94 -2.60 13.28
C PHE A 119 -9.06 -2.00 12.42
N MET A 120 -8.71 -1.15 11.45
CA MET A 120 -9.70 -0.58 10.53
C MET A 120 -10.40 -1.62 9.67
N VAL A 121 -9.68 -2.61 9.18
CA VAL A 121 -10.27 -3.75 8.44
C VAL A 121 -11.29 -4.48 9.30
N CYS A 122 -10.98 -4.71 10.59
CA CYS A 122 -11.89 -5.37 11.53
C CYS A 122 -13.11 -4.51 11.86
N THR A 123 -12.98 -3.19 11.95
CA THR A 123 -14.12 -2.29 12.20
C THR A 123 -15.12 -2.32 11.04
N ASN A 124 -14.65 -2.46 9.82
CA ASN A 124 -15.50 -2.53 8.62
C ASN A 124 -16.12 -3.94 8.43
N ASN A 125 -15.33 -5.00 8.65
CA ASN A 125 -15.75 -6.38 8.42
C ASN A 125 -15.42 -7.28 9.62
N ARG A 126 -16.45 -7.62 10.42
CA ARG A 126 -16.32 -8.50 11.60
C ARG A 126 -15.92 -9.96 11.28
N LYS A 127 -15.92 -10.38 10.02
CA LYS A 127 -15.52 -11.73 9.60
C LYS A 127 -13.99 -11.84 9.38
N ARG A 128 -13.21 -11.19 10.23
CA ARG A 128 -11.73 -11.18 10.18
C ARG A 128 -11.12 -11.55 11.55
N PRO A 129 -11.31 -12.80 12.00
CA PRO A 129 -10.89 -13.20 13.36
C PRO A 129 -9.35 -13.14 13.53
N LYS A 130 -8.57 -13.43 12.49
CA LYS A 130 -7.10 -13.39 12.58
C LYS A 130 -6.57 -11.98 12.79
N GLU A 131 -7.12 -11.02 12.06
CA GLU A 131 -6.74 -9.62 12.19
C GLU A 131 -7.19 -9.06 13.53
N TRP A 132 -8.36 -9.48 14.02
CA TRP A 132 -8.85 -9.09 15.34
C TRP A 132 -7.97 -9.62 16.47
N SER A 133 -7.64 -10.94 16.47
CA SER A 133 -6.73 -11.52 17.45
C SER A 133 -5.37 -10.84 17.44
N PHE A 134 -4.83 -10.51 16.26
CA PHE A 134 -3.58 -9.77 16.17
C PHE A 134 -3.64 -8.39 16.83
N VAL A 135 -4.75 -7.67 16.66
CA VAL A 135 -4.96 -6.35 17.31
C VAL A 135 -5.06 -6.50 18.81
N GLU A 136 -5.82 -7.48 19.31
CA GLU A 136 -5.96 -7.77 20.75
C GLU A 136 -4.61 -8.12 21.37
N GLU A 137 -3.87 -9.05 20.78
CA GLU A 137 -2.56 -9.47 21.26
C GLU A 137 -1.56 -8.30 21.28
N THR A 138 -1.52 -7.51 20.19
CA THR A 138 -0.63 -6.35 20.11
C THR A 138 -0.98 -5.30 21.15
N LEU A 139 -2.27 -5.06 21.38
CA LEU A 139 -2.73 -4.10 22.38
C LEU A 139 -2.44 -4.58 23.80
N ALA A 140 -2.65 -5.87 24.08
CA ALA A 140 -2.32 -6.46 25.39
C ALA A 140 -0.81 -6.31 25.69
N GLU A 141 0.05 -6.52 24.70
CA GLU A 141 1.49 -6.29 24.85
C GLU A 141 1.83 -4.81 25.07
N LEU A 142 1.19 -3.90 24.33
CA LEU A 142 1.38 -2.45 24.51
C LEU A 142 0.98 -1.99 25.92
N TRP A 143 -0.11 -2.52 26.44
CA TRP A 143 -0.60 -2.19 27.77
C TRP A 143 0.03 -3.04 28.87
N ARG A 144 0.96 -3.94 28.52
CA ARG A 144 1.67 -4.85 29.43
C ARG A 144 0.73 -5.72 30.26
N ILE A 145 -0.36 -6.17 29.64
CA ILE A 145 -1.32 -7.10 30.25
C ILE A 145 -0.73 -8.51 30.12
N ASN A 146 -0.19 -9.06 31.20
CA ASN A 146 0.40 -10.40 31.22
C ASN A 146 -0.61 -11.44 31.72
N GLY A 147 -0.77 -12.53 30.99
CA GLY A 147 -1.87 -13.50 30.97
C GLY A 147 -2.22 -14.29 32.23
N THR A 148 -1.67 -14.06 33.42
CA THR A 148 -2.00 -14.87 34.60
C THR A 148 -2.52 -14.09 35.81
N GLN A 149 -2.45 -12.78 35.81
CA GLN A 149 -2.92 -11.95 36.94
C GLN A 149 -3.97 -10.90 36.59
N SER A 150 -4.48 -10.86 35.37
CA SER A 150 -5.32 -9.75 34.93
C SER A 150 -6.42 -10.14 33.94
N TYR A 151 -7.21 -11.17 34.27
CA TYR A 151 -8.45 -11.43 33.52
C TYR A 151 -9.30 -10.16 33.44
N ASP A 152 -9.47 -9.46 34.57
CA ASP A 152 -10.22 -8.21 34.61
C ASP A 152 -9.64 -7.12 33.73
N ALA A 153 -8.30 -6.96 33.68
CA ALA A 153 -7.64 -5.97 32.82
C ALA A 153 -7.75 -6.33 31.34
N TYR A 154 -7.71 -7.62 31.01
CA TYR A 154 -7.89 -8.08 29.63
C TYR A 154 -9.34 -7.88 29.16
N ASP A 155 -10.33 -8.22 30.00
CA ASP A 155 -11.74 -8.02 29.72
C ASP A 155 -12.08 -6.52 29.59
N GLU A 156 -11.50 -5.68 30.45
CA GLU A 156 -11.61 -4.22 30.31
C GLU A 156 -11.02 -3.72 28.99
N MET A 157 -9.82 -4.17 28.63
CA MET A 157 -9.18 -3.84 27.36
C MET A 157 -10.05 -4.24 26.18
N GLN A 158 -10.57 -5.48 26.15
CA GLN A 158 -11.47 -5.95 25.10
C GLN A 158 -12.74 -5.10 25.01
N SER A 159 -13.36 -4.80 26.14
CA SER A 159 -14.57 -3.99 26.17
C SER A 159 -14.34 -2.59 25.59
N ARG A 160 -13.22 -1.96 25.94
CA ARG A 160 -12.81 -0.65 25.42
C ARG A 160 -12.46 -0.72 23.92
N LEU A 161 -11.79 -1.78 23.49
CA LEU A 161 -11.47 -2.00 22.09
C LEU A 161 -12.72 -2.16 21.22
N VAL A 162 -13.70 -2.93 21.69
CA VAL A 162 -15.00 -3.12 21.02
C VAL A 162 -15.77 -1.80 20.96
N ALA A 163 -15.76 -1.02 22.03
CA ALA A 163 -16.41 0.30 22.05
C ALA A 163 -15.80 1.24 21.02
N LEU A 164 -14.46 1.33 20.96
CA LEU A 164 -13.74 2.12 19.99
C LEU A 164 -14.02 1.65 18.55
N ALA A 165 -14.03 0.33 18.31
CA ALA A 165 -14.35 -0.23 17.00
C ALA A 165 -15.77 0.14 16.53
N ASN A 166 -16.75 0.14 17.45
CA ASN A 166 -18.12 0.54 17.13
C ASN A 166 -18.23 2.05 16.83
N ASP A 167 -17.55 2.91 17.57
CA ASP A 167 -17.51 4.36 17.33
C ASP A 167 -16.91 4.67 15.95
N ILE A 168 -15.75 4.11 15.65
CA ILE A 168 -15.10 4.28 14.34
C ILE A 168 -15.99 3.76 13.21
N LYS A 169 -16.62 2.58 13.41
CA LYS A 169 -17.56 2.02 12.42
C LYS A 169 -18.73 2.95 12.14
N GLN A 170 -19.27 3.59 13.17
CA GLN A 170 -20.35 4.55 13.03
C GLN A 170 -19.91 5.76 12.21
N LYS A 171 -18.75 6.32 12.50
CA LYS A 171 -18.13 7.43 11.73
C LYS A 171 -17.92 7.06 10.28
N ILE A 172 -17.36 5.88 9.99
CA ILE A 172 -17.15 5.39 8.63
C ILE A 172 -18.49 5.29 7.85
N ARG A 173 -19.56 4.81 8.51
CA ARG A 173 -20.88 4.67 7.86
C ARG A 173 -21.59 6.00 7.58
N GLN A 174 -21.33 7.02 8.38
CA GLN A 174 -21.86 8.36 8.18
C GLN A 174 -21.14 9.09 7.02
N GLY A 175 -20.04 8.54 6.54
CA GLY A 175 -19.12 9.19 5.63
C GLY A 175 -18.14 10.07 6.41
N PHE A 176 -16.90 10.13 5.97
CA PHE A 176 -15.87 10.94 6.63
C PHE A 176 -14.97 11.62 5.61
N ASP A 177 -14.50 12.80 5.97
CA ASP A 177 -13.56 13.60 5.23
C ASP A 177 -12.11 13.42 5.73
N GLU A 178 -11.19 14.21 5.20
CA GLU A 178 -9.77 14.17 5.60
C GLU A 178 -9.55 14.56 7.06
N LYS A 179 -10.35 15.51 7.58
CA LYS A 179 -10.25 15.98 8.97
C LYS A 179 -10.73 14.88 9.94
N GLU A 180 -11.81 14.21 9.60
CA GLU A 180 -12.33 13.10 10.40
C GLU A 180 -11.38 11.90 10.32
N TRP A 181 -10.75 11.65 9.18
CA TRP A 181 -9.71 10.64 9.04
C TRP A 181 -8.55 10.88 10.00
N HIS A 182 -8.01 12.10 10.02
CA HIS A 182 -6.98 12.49 10.96
C HIS A 182 -7.42 12.23 12.41
N THR A 183 -8.66 12.58 12.75
CA THR A 183 -9.23 12.36 14.08
C THR A 183 -9.32 10.86 14.42
N ILE A 184 -9.73 10.02 13.48
CA ILE A 184 -9.80 8.57 13.65
C ILE A 184 -8.40 8.00 13.94
N VAL A 185 -7.40 8.31 13.12
CA VAL A 185 -6.02 7.85 13.31
C VAL A 185 -5.48 8.31 14.66
N LYS A 186 -5.65 9.58 14.98
CA LYS A 186 -5.23 10.13 16.28
C LYS A 186 -5.87 9.39 17.44
N THR A 187 -7.19 9.18 17.40
CA THR A 187 -7.92 8.44 18.46
C THR A 187 -7.40 7.02 18.63
N MET A 188 -7.11 6.32 17.53
CA MET A 188 -6.55 4.96 17.58
C MET A 188 -5.15 4.95 18.23
N VAL A 189 -4.30 5.91 17.87
CA VAL A 189 -2.93 6.02 18.43
C VAL A 189 -2.97 6.41 19.90
N GLU A 190 -3.82 7.33 20.29
CA GLU A 190 -4.03 7.71 21.70
C GLU A 190 -4.57 6.54 22.52
N PHE A 191 -5.46 5.75 21.96
CA PHE A 191 -5.98 4.52 22.59
C PHE A 191 -4.86 3.50 22.84
N CYS A 192 -3.94 3.31 21.90
CA CYS A 192 -2.77 2.45 22.08
C CYS A 192 -1.80 3.00 23.14
N GLY A 193 -1.73 4.32 23.28
CA GLY A 193 -0.81 5.04 24.13
C GLY A 193 0.54 5.30 23.41
N VAL A 194 0.84 6.54 23.09
CA VAL A 194 2.07 6.94 22.37
C VAL A 194 3.33 6.43 23.08
N GLU A 195 3.37 6.58 24.42
CA GLU A 195 4.52 6.12 25.20
C GLU A 195 4.64 4.59 25.24
N ASN A 196 3.53 3.87 25.22
CA ASN A 196 3.53 2.41 25.13
C ASN A 196 4.07 1.95 23.76
N ILE A 197 3.65 2.62 22.68
CA ILE A 197 4.16 2.35 21.33
C ILE A 197 5.66 2.57 21.29
N LYS A 198 6.16 3.70 21.79
CA LYS A 198 7.60 4.01 21.86
C LYS A 198 8.37 3.06 22.76
N ALA A 199 7.76 2.58 23.84
CA ALA A 199 8.39 1.62 24.74
C ALA A 199 8.56 0.25 24.06
N LYS A 200 7.55 -0.21 23.33
CA LYS A 200 7.58 -1.49 22.61
C LYS A 200 8.50 -1.43 21.38
N PHE A 201 8.51 -0.32 20.67
CA PHE A 201 9.28 -0.11 19.43
C PHE A 201 10.30 1.02 19.61
N PRO A 202 11.51 0.73 20.12
CA PRO A 202 12.51 1.76 20.45
C PRO A 202 12.90 2.67 19.28
N GLY A 203 12.82 2.19 18.05
CA GLY A 203 13.05 2.99 16.84
C GLY A 203 12.16 4.22 16.74
N TYR A 204 10.95 4.16 17.30
CA TYR A 204 10.00 5.28 17.29
C TYR A 204 10.31 6.39 18.30
N LYS A 205 11.33 6.19 19.16
CA LYS A 205 11.84 7.23 20.05
C LYS A 205 12.75 8.24 19.37
N GLN A 206 13.25 7.91 18.16
CA GLN A 206 14.22 8.75 17.48
C GLN A 206 13.53 9.98 16.87
N GLY A 207 13.87 11.16 17.39
CA GLY A 207 13.33 12.43 16.91
C GLY A 207 11.80 12.43 16.79
N ASN A 208 11.28 12.83 15.64
CA ASN A 208 9.83 12.81 15.34
C ASN A 208 9.44 11.67 14.39
N TYR A 209 10.16 10.54 14.44
CA TYR A 209 9.94 9.44 13.48
C TYR A 209 8.50 8.94 13.47
N LEU A 210 7.91 8.66 14.65
CA LEU A 210 6.51 8.22 14.75
C LEU A 210 5.54 9.26 14.18
N GLY A 211 5.75 10.55 14.48
CA GLY A 211 4.90 11.62 13.93
C GLY A 211 4.97 11.68 12.41
N ASN A 212 6.17 11.59 11.85
CA ASN A 212 6.35 11.59 10.39
C ASN A 212 5.72 10.35 9.73
N LEU A 213 5.78 9.20 10.38
CA LEU A 213 5.16 7.96 9.93
C LEU A 213 3.65 8.08 9.89
N LEU A 214 3.04 8.60 10.96
CA LEU A 214 1.59 8.83 11.04
C LEU A 214 1.12 9.87 10.02
N ASN A 215 1.86 10.96 9.82
CA ASN A 215 1.55 11.95 8.79
C ASN A 215 1.56 11.34 7.37
N LYS A 216 2.53 10.46 7.07
CA LYS A 216 2.54 9.72 5.80
C LYS A 216 1.33 8.81 5.68
N PHE A 217 0.97 8.11 6.75
CA PHE A 217 -0.20 7.24 6.77
C PHE A 217 -1.51 8.01 6.58
N GLU A 218 -1.66 9.14 7.23
CA GLU A 218 -2.80 10.04 7.05
C GLU A 218 -2.89 10.58 5.61
N GLY A 219 -1.75 10.93 5.01
CA GLY A 219 -1.68 11.37 3.62
C GLY A 219 -2.15 10.33 2.58
N LEU A 220 -2.22 9.05 2.92
CA LEU A 220 -2.80 8.03 2.06
C LEU A 220 -4.28 8.25 1.78
N PHE A 221 -5.00 8.87 2.69
CA PHE A 221 -6.43 9.18 2.53
C PHE A 221 -6.67 10.22 1.43
N SER A 222 -5.86 11.28 1.39
CA SER A 222 -5.97 12.34 0.36
C SER A 222 -5.73 11.81 -1.06
N GLN A 223 -5.01 10.69 -1.19
CA GLN A 223 -4.76 10.01 -2.47
C GLN A 223 -5.89 9.06 -2.92
N ASN A 224 -7.03 9.04 -2.24
CA ASN A 224 -8.17 8.15 -2.50
C ASN A 224 -7.87 6.63 -2.37
N ILE A 225 -6.73 6.25 -1.80
CA ILE A 225 -6.33 4.86 -1.64
C ILE A 225 -7.31 4.15 -0.70
N TRP A 226 -7.65 4.79 0.41
CA TRP A 226 -8.55 4.23 1.42
C TRP A 226 -10.01 4.19 1.01
N LYS A 227 -10.50 5.14 0.21
CA LYS A 227 -11.89 5.12 -0.27
C LYS A 227 -12.19 3.84 -1.05
N ARG A 228 -11.20 3.28 -1.76
CA ARG A 228 -11.35 2.01 -2.49
C ARG A 228 -11.16 0.78 -1.59
N THR A 229 -10.26 0.84 -0.62
CA THR A 229 -9.94 -0.30 0.26
C THR A 229 -10.96 -0.47 1.40
N ALA A 230 -11.50 0.63 1.93
CA ALA A 230 -12.51 0.59 3.00
C ALA A 230 -13.94 0.34 2.52
N ILE A 231 -14.24 0.61 1.25
CA ILE A 231 -15.59 0.51 0.66
C ILE A 231 -15.72 -0.68 -0.31
N GLY A 232 -14.62 -1.21 -0.81
CA GLY A 232 -14.58 -2.12 -1.96
C GLY A 232 -14.01 -3.51 -1.71
N ILE A 233 -14.00 -3.99 -0.46
CA ILE A 233 -13.61 -5.39 -0.18
C ILE A 233 -14.79 -6.11 0.45
#